data_336d558e55a0bc1a020eb112dec66a81
#
_entry.id   336d558e55a0bc1a020eb112dec66a81
#
_cell.length_a   1.000
_cell.length_b   1.000
_cell.length_c   1.000
_cell.angle_alpha   90.00
_cell.angle_beta   90.00
_cell.angle_gamma   90.00
#
_symmetry.space_group_name_H-M   'P 1'
#
loop_
_entity.id
_entity.type
_entity.pdbx_description
1 polymer ?
#
loop_
_entity_poly.entity_id
_entity_poly.type
_entity_poly.pdbx_seq_one_letter_code
_entity_poly.pdbx_strand_id
1 'polypeptide(L)' 'MNDDRQESTALAQLSKIEVALAEVKTAIEVQDIRRMAEAARVLAEQSNL' A
#
# COMPACT_ATOMS: atom_id res chain seq x y z
N MET A 1 12.61 29.19 21.16
CA MET A 1 12.29 28.97 19.79
C MET A 1 12.50 27.58 19.32
N ASN A 2 12.44 26.67 20.27
CA ASN A 2 12.46 25.23 19.92
C ASN A 2 11.19 24.80 19.25
N ASP A 3 10.12 25.58 19.39
CA ASP A 3 8.81 25.21 18.87
C ASP A 3 8.80 25.11 17.36
N ASP A 4 9.46 26.06 16.68
CA ASP A 4 9.50 26.05 15.22
C ASP A 4 10.20 24.82 14.68
N ARG A 5 11.27 24.38 15.33
CA ARG A 5 11.99 23.18 14.92
C ARG A 5 11.18 21.93 15.16
N GLN A 6 10.46 21.89 16.29
CA GLN A 6 9.63 20.74 16.59
C GLN A 6 8.47 20.62 15.61
N GLU A 7 7.87 21.74 15.23
CA GLU A 7 6.82 21.73 14.25
C GLU A 7 7.32 21.26 12.89
N SER A 8 8.47 21.76 12.46
CA SER A 8 9.05 21.31 11.19
C SER A 8 9.36 19.83 11.21
N THR A 9 9.90 19.33 12.31
CA THR A 9 10.23 17.92 12.44
C THR A 9 8.94 17.07 12.43
N ALA A 10 7.93 17.54 13.16
CA ALA A 10 6.65 16.82 13.20
C ALA A 10 6.00 16.76 11.82
N LEU A 11 6.04 17.87 11.08
CA LEU A 11 5.49 17.90 9.73
C LEU A 11 6.27 16.99 8.79
N ALA A 12 7.61 16.98 8.90
CA ALA A 12 8.43 16.09 8.09
C ALA A 12 8.13 14.63 8.38
N GLN A 13 7.95 14.28 9.65
CA GLN A 13 7.62 12.93 10.04
C GLN A 13 6.22 12.54 9.55
N LEU A 14 5.27 13.46 9.67
CA LEU A 14 3.93 13.21 9.18
C LEU A 14 3.93 12.95 7.67
N SER A 15 4.70 13.73 6.92
CA SER A 15 4.84 13.54 5.49
C SER A 15 5.41 12.16 5.17
N LYS A 16 6.42 11.72 5.91
CA LYS A 16 6.99 10.38 5.72
C LYS A 16 5.97 9.29 6.01
N ILE A 17 5.18 9.48 7.06
CA ILE A 17 4.15 8.52 7.41
C ILE A 17 3.09 8.44 6.31
N GLU A 18 2.69 9.58 5.77
CA GLU A 18 1.72 9.61 4.68
C GLU A 18 2.24 8.85 3.45
N VAL A 19 3.50 9.07 3.10
CA VAL A 19 4.11 8.36 1.96
C VAL A 19 4.17 6.87 2.24
N ALA A 20 4.58 6.49 3.45
CA ALA A 20 4.68 5.09 3.83
C ALA A 20 3.30 4.42 3.77
N LEU A 21 2.26 5.09 4.25
CA LEU A 21 0.90 4.56 4.19
C LEU A 21 0.43 4.38 2.75
N ALA A 22 0.76 5.34 1.88
CA ALA A 22 0.41 5.23 0.47
C ALA A 22 1.11 4.05 -0.19
N GLU A 23 2.37 3.82 0.15
CA GLU A 23 3.12 2.69 -0.38
C GLU A 23 2.54 1.35 0.09
N VAL A 24 2.18 1.27 1.38
CA VAL A 24 1.56 0.07 1.92
C VAL A 24 0.22 -0.20 1.24
N LYS A 25 -0.59 0.83 1.05
CA LYS A 25 -1.87 0.69 0.38
C LYS A 25 -1.67 0.16 -1.04
N THR A 26 -0.71 0.71 -1.77
CA THR A 26 -0.41 0.26 -3.13
C THR A 26 0.04 -1.20 -3.14
N ALA A 27 0.89 -1.59 -2.19
CA ALA A 27 1.36 -2.96 -2.10
C ALA A 27 0.20 -3.93 -1.83
N ILE A 28 -0.72 -3.55 -0.94
CA ILE A 28 -1.90 -4.36 -0.63
C ILE A 28 -2.78 -4.51 -1.88
N GLU A 29 -3.01 -3.44 -2.60
CA GLU A 29 -3.82 -3.47 -3.81
C GLU A 29 -3.19 -4.39 -4.87
N VAL A 30 -1.88 -4.32 -5.04
CA VAL A 30 -1.17 -5.19 -5.99
C VAL A 30 -1.32 -6.66 -5.58
N GLN A 31 -1.19 -6.96 -4.29
CA GLN A 31 -1.35 -8.34 -3.83
C GLN A 31 -2.78 -8.83 -4.04
N ASP A 32 -3.78 -7.98 -3.81
CA ASP A 32 -5.17 -8.35 -4.04
C ASP A 32 -5.41 -8.66 -5.51
N ILE A 33 -4.87 -7.85 -6.41
CA ILE A 33 -4.98 -8.08 -7.85
C ILE A 33 -4.34 -9.41 -8.23
N ARG A 34 -3.18 -9.71 -7.69
CA ARG A 34 -2.51 -10.98 -7.95
C ARG A 34 -3.32 -12.18 -7.48
N ARG A 35 -3.91 -12.06 -6.28
CA ARG A 35 -4.76 -13.13 -5.75
C ARG A 35 -5.99 -13.36 -6.63
N MET A 36 -6.61 -12.28 -7.07
CA MET A 36 -7.78 -12.39 -7.94
C MET A 36 -7.40 -13.00 -9.29
N ALA A 37 -6.26 -12.60 -9.84
CA ALA A 37 -5.79 -13.15 -11.10
C ALA A 37 -5.48 -14.64 -10.96
N GLU A 38 -4.86 -15.05 -9.86
CA GLU A 38 -4.56 -16.45 -9.61
C GLU A 38 -5.84 -17.27 -9.44
N ALA A 39 -6.80 -16.74 -8.69
CA ALA A 39 -8.08 -17.41 -8.51
C ALA A 39 -8.81 -17.58 -9.83
N ALA A 40 -8.80 -16.54 -10.67
CA ALA A 40 -9.42 -16.61 -11.99
C ALA A 40 -8.73 -17.65 -12.87
N ARG A 41 -7.43 -17.74 -12.80
CA ARG A 41 -6.68 -18.73 -13.56
C ARG A 41 -7.04 -20.14 -13.14
N VAL A 42 -7.11 -20.39 -11.84
CA VAL A 42 -7.47 -21.69 -11.30
C VAL A 42 -8.89 -22.08 -11.73
N LEU A 43 -9.84 -21.16 -11.64
CA LEU A 43 -11.21 -21.39 -12.07
C LEU A 43 -11.27 -21.72 -13.55
N ALA A 44 -10.51 -20.98 -14.37
CA ALA A 44 -10.48 -21.25 -15.81
C ALA A 44 -9.94 -22.65 -16.10
N GLU A 45 -8.90 -23.07 -15.40
CA GLU A 45 -8.35 -24.41 -15.56
C GLU A 45 -9.38 -25.48 -15.19
N GLN A 46 -10.10 -25.27 -14.09
CA GLN A 46 -11.13 -26.21 -13.67
C GLN A 46 -12.29 -26.26 -14.64
N SER A 47 -12.62 -25.12 -15.24
CA SER A 47 -13.72 -25.06 -16.19
C SER A 47 -13.41 -25.77 -17.51
N ASN A 48 -12.16 -25.93 -17.83
CA ASN A 48 -11.75 -26.61 -19.06
C ASN A 48 -11.81 -28.12 -18.96
N LEU A 49 -12.18 -28.61 -17.80
CA LEU A 49 -12.39 -30.05 -17.66
C LEU A 49 -13.73 -30.46 -18.20
#